data_d3f56bf7fbbe78ab2f8a26183715254e
#
_entry.id   d3f56bf7fbbe78ab2f8a26183715254e
#
_cell.length_a   1.000
_cell.length_b   1.000
_cell.length_c   1.000
_cell.angle_alpha   90.00
_cell.angle_beta   90.00
_cell.angle_gamma   90.00
#
_symmetry.space_group_name_H-M   'P 1'
#
loop_
_entity.id
_entity.type
_entity.pdbx_description
1 polymer ?
#
loop_
_entity_poly.entity_id
_entity_poly.type
_entity_poly.pdbx_seq_one_letter_code
_entity_poly.pdbx_strand_id
1 'polypeptide(L)'
;MERIWIYQASRPFSEREEEMVCAKLEQFTGQWKAHGAPLAATVEIRYHLFVILAVDLSQVMPSGCSIDASVRLLKELEQELGVSLFDRMQIAYRQNGEINVVPRATFETLIAQGAVQDDTIVFNNLVDNRPDLNEKWEVPFKQSWHAKVFS
;
A
#
# COMPACT_ATOMS: atom_id res chain seq x y z
N MET A 1 9.97 -17.11 -2.19
CA MET A 1 8.73 -16.35 -2.56
C MET A 1 8.30 -15.48 -1.39
N GLU A 2 7.88 -14.28 -1.69
CA GLU A 2 7.40 -13.33 -0.68
C GLU A 2 5.91 -13.07 -0.83
N ARG A 3 5.20 -12.98 0.29
CA ARG A 3 3.86 -12.40 0.36
C ARG A 3 3.99 -10.91 0.66
N ILE A 4 3.28 -10.09 -0.11
CA ILE A 4 3.33 -8.63 -0.01
C ILE A 4 1.95 -8.10 0.39
N TRP A 5 1.93 -7.12 1.30
CA TRP A 5 0.74 -6.33 1.64
C TRP A 5 1.06 -4.87 1.43
N ILE A 6 0.18 -4.16 0.73
CA ILE A 6 0.35 -2.73 0.42
C ILE A 6 -0.78 -1.95 1.08
N TYR A 7 -0.41 -0.92 1.83
CA TYR A 7 -1.34 -0.01 2.48
C TYR A 7 -1.05 1.41 2.01
N GLN A 8 -2.04 2.03 1.37
CA GLN A 8 -1.91 3.38 0.82
C GLN A 8 -2.45 4.38 1.82
N ALA A 9 -1.64 5.39 2.17
CA ALA A 9 -2.09 6.48 3.02
C ALA A 9 -3.00 7.43 2.24
N SER A 10 -3.92 8.07 2.94
CA SER A 10 -4.84 9.05 2.35
C SER A 10 -4.14 10.36 1.98
N ARG A 11 -2.97 10.60 2.54
CA ARG A 11 -2.07 11.71 2.20
C ARG A 11 -0.63 11.29 2.43
N PRO A 12 0.36 11.96 1.82
CA PRO A 12 1.76 11.63 2.09
C PRO A 12 2.10 11.85 3.56
N PHE A 13 2.96 10.98 4.08
CA PHE A 13 3.54 11.16 5.41
C PHE A 13 4.52 12.33 5.39
N SER A 14 4.54 13.11 6.46
CA SER A 14 5.66 14.02 6.70
C SER A 14 6.90 13.19 7.02
N GLU A 15 8.08 13.81 6.94
CA GLU A 15 9.34 13.15 7.26
C GLU A 15 9.33 12.57 8.67
N ARG A 16 8.82 13.33 9.64
CA ARG A 16 8.69 12.88 11.03
C ARG A 16 7.71 11.72 11.19
N GLU A 17 6.57 11.80 10.50
CA GLU A 17 5.58 10.70 10.50
C GLU A 17 6.16 9.43 9.90
N GLU A 18 6.87 9.56 8.79
CA GLU A 18 7.49 8.40 8.13
C GLU A 18 8.52 7.73 9.04
N GLU A 19 9.36 8.51 9.71
CA GLU A 19 10.33 7.98 10.67
C GLU A 19 9.64 7.21 11.80
N MET A 20 8.55 7.74 12.33
CA MET A 20 7.79 7.09 13.40
C MET A 20 7.13 5.81 12.91
N VAL A 21 6.51 5.83 11.73
CA VAL A 21 5.87 4.66 11.13
C VAL A 21 6.90 3.56 10.87
N CYS A 22 8.03 3.92 10.28
CA CYS A 22 9.13 2.98 10.04
C CYS A 22 9.63 2.35 11.33
N ALA A 23 9.87 3.15 12.36
CA ALA A 23 10.39 2.64 13.64
C ALA A 23 9.42 1.64 14.27
N LYS A 24 8.12 1.97 14.31
CA LYS A 24 7.11 1.08 14.89
C LYS A 24 6.95 -0.21 14.10
N LEU A 25 6.94 -0.11 12.77
CA LEU A 25 6.78 -1.30 11.93
C LEU A 25 8.03 -2.17 11.92
N GLU A 26 9.22 -1.59 11.98
CA GLU A 26 10.46 -2.36 12.08
C GLU A 26 10.53 -3.11 13.41
N GLN A 27 10.12 -2.47 14.50
CA GLN A 27 10.01 -3.15 15.79
C GLN A 27 9.03 -4.31 15.74
N PHE A 28 7.87 -4.08 15.12
CA PHE A 28 6.85 -5.11 14.96
C PHE A 28 7.37 -6.29 14.13
N THR A 29 7.95 -6.03 12.96
CA THR A 29 8.44 -7.10 12.07
C THR A 29 9.57 -7.88 12.70
N GLY A 30 10.39 -7.25 13.54
CA GLY A 30 11.47 -7.91 14.27
C GLY A 30 10.96 -8.90 15.33
N GLN A 31 9.71 -8.77 15.77
CA GLN A 31 9.09 -9.61 16.80
C GLN A 31 7.90 -10.41 16.27
N TRP A 32 7.59 -10.29 15.00
CA TRP A 32 6.39 -10.88 14.39
C TRP A 32 6.54 -12.38 14.24
N LYS A 33 5.56 -13.11 14.74
CA LYS A 33 5.62 -14.58 14.79
C LYS A 33 4.31 -15.19 14.31
N ALA A 34 4.43 -16.40 13.76
CA ALA A 34 3.30 -17.26 13.45
C ALA A 34 3.54 -18.60 14.18
N HIS A 35 2.59 -19.03 15.00
CA HIS A 35 2.69 -20.26 15.80
C HIS A 35 3.98 -20.32 16.62
N GLY A 36 4.40 -19.19 17.17
CA GLY A 36 5.62 -19.10 17.98
C GLY A 36 6.92 -19.05 17.21
N ALA A 37 6.90 -19.15 15.89
CA ALA A 37 8.09 -19.10 15.06
C ALA A 37 8.25 -17.70 14.41
N PRO A 38 9.47 -17.12 14.41
CA PRO A 38 9.68 -15.79 13.83
C PRO A 38 9.41 -15.78 12.33
N LEU A 39 8.69 -14.75 11.87
CA LEU A 39 8.49 -14.50 10.44
C LEU A 39 9.68 -13.74 9.88
N ALA A 40 10.12 -14.12 8.68
CA ALA A 40 11.17 -13.39 7.96
C ALA A 40 10.50 -12.23 7.23
N ALA A 41 10.32 -11.10 7.91
CA ALA A 41 9.51 -9.99 7.45
C ALA A 41 10.34 -8.72 7.29
N THR A 42 9.95 -7.91 6.30
CA THR A 42 10.52 -6.59 6.07
C THR A 42 9.41 -5.57 5.90
N VAL A 43 9.74 -4.30 6.11
CA VAL A 43 8.85 -3.17 5.87
C VAL A 43 9.59 -2.12 5.07
N GLU A 44 8.86 -1.47 4.15
CA GLU A 44 9.37 -0.27 3.48
C GLU A 44 8.23 0.72 3.29
N ILE A 45 8.58 2.00 3.16
CA ILE A 45 7.64 3.05 2.77
C ILE A 45 8.12 3.59 1.43
N ARG A 46 7.24 3.55 0.41
CA ARG A 46 7.55 4.08 -0.92
C ARG A 46 6.78 5.36 -1.18
N TYR A 47 7.46 6.31 -1.80
CA TYR A 47 6.89 7.58 -2.25
C TYR A 47 6.23 8.36 -1.11
N HIS A 48 6.67 8.15 0.13
CA HIS A 48 6.11 8.77 1.33
C HIS A 48 4.60 8.51 1.51
N LEU A 49 4.07 7.48 0.85
CA LEU A 49 2.62 7.27 0.71
C LEU A 49 2.19 5.83 0.95
N PHE A 50 3.04 4.84 0.63
CA PHE A 50 2.68 3.43 0.68
C PHE A 50 3.51 2.70 1.72
N VAL A 51 2.83 1.99 2.61
CA VAL A 51 3.46 1.06 3.55
C VAL A 51 3.43 -0.33 2.90
N ILE A 52 4.58 -0.95 2.76
CA ILE A 52 4.69 -2.28 2.13
C ILE A 52 5.31 -3.24 3.14
N LEU A 53 4.53 -4.26 3.52
CA LEU A 53 5.00 -5.35 4.35
C LEU A 53 5.29 -6.57 3.48
N ALA A 54 6.39 -7.26 3.73
CA ALA A 54 6.77 -8.46 2.99
C ALA A 54 7.19 -9.56 3.95
N VAL A 55 6.74 -10.78 3.68
CA VAL A 55 7.13 -11.98 4.44
C VAL A 55 7.69 -13.01 3.47
N ASP A 56 8.88 -13.52 3.76
CA ASP A 56 9.47 -14.63 3.03
C ASP A 56 8.77 -15.93 3.45
N LEU A 57 8.07 -16.54 2.50
CA LEU A 57 7.26 -17.75 2.75
C LEU A 57 8.08 -19.05 2.79
N SER A 58 9.38 -18.99 2.50
CA SER A 58 10.22 -20.20 2.44
C SER A 58 10.53 -20.80 3.81
N GLN A 59 10.38 -20.03 4.88
CA GLN A 59 10.70 -20.47 6.24
C GLN A 59 9.46 -20.71 7.07
N VAL A 60 8.69 -19.66 7.33
CA VAL A 60 7.49 -19.71 8.17
C VAL A 60 6.36 -19.03 7.43
N MET A 61 5.21 -19.69 7.35
CA MET A 61 4.01 -19.10 6.74
C MET A 61 3.28 -18.21 7.74
N PRO A 62 2.80 -17.02 7.31
CA PRO A 62 1.96 -16.20 8.18
C PRO A 62 0.65 -16.93 8.52
N SER A 63 0.19 -16.74 9.75
CA SER A 63 -1.09 -17.27 10.22
C SER A 63 -2.15 -16.16 10.21
N GLY A 64 -3.42 -16.55 10.35
CA GLY A 64 -4.51 -15.58 10.52
C GLY A 64 -4.25 -14.63 11.68
N CYS A 65 -3.79 -15.16 12.83
CA CYS A 65 -3.46 -14.35 14.01
C CYS A 65 -2.32 -13.39 13.75
N SER A 66 -1.29 -13.81 13.00
CA SER A 66 -0.15 -12.95 12.68
C SER A 66 -0.55 -11.81 11.75
N ILE A 67 -1.39 -12.09 10.75
CA ILE A 67 -1.93 -11.08 9.84
C ILE A 67 -2.81 -10.08 10.62
N ASP A 68 -3.68 -10.58 11.50
CA ASP A 68 -4.53 -9.74 12.34
C ASP A 68 -3.71 -8.79 13.23
N ALA A 69 -2.60 -9.27 13.76
CA ALA A 69 -1.70 -8.44 14.56
C ALA A 69 -1.14 -7.27 13.76
N SER A 70 -0.75 -7.50 12.50
CA SER A 70 -0.27 -6.43 11.62
C SER A 70 -1.36 -5.41 11.32
N VAL A 71 -2.57 -5.86 11.04
CA VAL A 71 -3.72 -4.99 10.78
C VAL A 71 -4.03 -4.13 12.01
N ARG A 72 -3.98 -4.72 13.20
CA ARG A 72 -4.24 -4.00 14.45
C ARG A 72 -3.24 -2.86 14.65
N LEU A 73 -1.96 -3.11 14.43
CA LEU A 73 -0.93 -2.08 14.55
C LEU A 73 -1.16 -0.96 13.51
N LEU A 74 -1.48 -1.31 12.28
CA LEU A 74 -1.73 -0.31 11.24
C LEU A 74 -2.97 0.54 11.56
N LYS A 75 -3.99 -0.04 12.17
CA LYS A 75 -5.17 0.70 12.63
C LYS A 75 -4.83 1.66 13.78
N GLU A 76 -3.93 1.26 14.67
CA GLU A 76 -3.43 2.14 15.72
C GLU A 76 -2.67 3.33 15.11
N LEU A 77 -1.86 3.08 14.08
CA LEU A 77 -1.15 4.14 13.37
C LEU A 77 -2.10 5.10 12.66
N GLU A 78 -3.19 4.59 12.07
CA GLU A 78 -4.23 5.45 11.49
C GLU A 78 -4.77 6.44 12.52
N GLN A 79 -5.09 5.96 13.70
CA GLN A 79 -5.62 6.78 14.78
C GLN A 79 -4.61 7.83 15.24
N GLU A 80 -3.37 7.41 15.41
CA GLU A 80 -2.30 8.26 15.93
C GLU A 80 -1.94 9.38 14.95
N LEU A 81 -1.95 9.11 13.65
CA LEU A 81 -1.54 10.04 12.61
C LEU A 81 -2.69 10.82 11.98
N GLY A 82 -3.93 10.38 12.19
CA GLY A 82 -5.07 10.97 11.52
C GLY A 82 -5.04 10.77 10.01
N VAL A 83 -4.53 9.63 9.54
CA VAL A 83 -4.53 9.23 8.12
C VAL A 83 -5.29 7.94 7.97
N SER A 84 -5.85 7.72 6.79
CA SER A 84 -6.45 6.43 6.42
C SER A 84 -5.40 5.55 5.74
N LEU A 85 -5.36 4.26 6.09
CA LEU A 85 -4.48 3.27 5.46
C LEU A 85 -5.28 2.12 4.84
N PHE A 86 -6.58 2.06 5.12
CA PHE A 86 -7.45 0.97 4.67
C PHE A 86 -8.60 1.46 3.77
N ASP A 87 -8.63 2.74 3.43
CA ASP A 87 -9.70 3.29 2.61
C ASP A 87 -9.43 3.00 1.13
N ARG A 88 -10.15 2.04 0.57
CA ARG A 88 -10.04 1.64 -0.84
C ARG A 88 -10.72 2.60 -1.80
N MET A 89 -11.40 3.61 -1.29
CA MET A 89 -12.04 4.63 -2.10
C MET A 89 -11.11 5.79 -2.46
N GLN A 90 -9.87 5.75 -1.94
CA GLN A 90 -8.83 6.72 -2.27
C GLN A 90 -7.98 6.15 -3.42
N ILE A 91 -7.88 6.91 -4.50
CA ILE A 91 -7.19 6.47 -5.72
C ILE A 91 -5.90 7.27 -5.89
N ALA A 92 -4.78 6.57 -6.05
CA ALA A 92 -3.48 7.19 -6.31
C ALA A 92 -3.15 7.12 -7.80
N TYR A 93 -2.65 8.22 -8.34
CA TYR A 93 -2.23 8.31 -9.73
C TYR A 93 -1.08 9.30 -9.87
N ARG A 94 -0.31 9.17 -10.95
CA ARG A 94 0.79 10.10 -11.24
C ARG A 94 0.32 11.20 -12.19
N GLN A 95 0.70 12.43 -11.86
CA GLN A 95 0.47 13.59 -12.72
C GLN A 95 1.66 14.55 -12.57
N ASN A 96 2.26 14.94 -13.70
CA ASN A 96 3.38 15.88 -13.72
C ASN A 96 4.55 15.46 -12.81
N GLY A 97 4.84 14.14 -12.77
CA GLY A 97 5.92 13.60 -11.95
C GLY A 97 5.58 13.43 -10.48
N GLU A 98 4.39 13.83 -10.05
CA GLU A 98 3.94 13.70 -8.67
C GLU A 98 2.84 12.66 -8.52
N ILE A 99 2.71 12.11 -7.32
CA ILE A 99 1.64 11.18 -6.99
C ILE A 99 0.56 11.95 -6.25
N ASN A 100 -0.67 11.87 -6.76
CA ASN A 100 -1.83 12.49 -6.16
C ASN A 100 -2.78 11.40 -5.66
N VAL A 101 -3.44 11.67 -4.53
CA VAL A 101 -4.44 10.77 -3.97
C VAL A 101 -5.75 11.52 -3.91
N VAL A 102 -6.79 10.97 -4.52
CA VAL A 102 -8.10 11.62 -4.60
C VAL A 102 -9.20 10.61 -4.28
N PRO A 103 -10.36 11.09 -3.76
CA PRO A 103 -11.52 10.22 -3.60
C PRO A 103 -12.00 9.68 -4.95
N ARG A 104 -12.70 8.57 -4.92
CA ARG A 104 -13.27 7.92 -6.12
C ARG A 104 -14.04 8.90 -6.99
N ALA A 105 -14.94 9.70 -6.41
CA ALA A 105 -15.75 10.65 -7.17
C ALA A 105 -14.91 11.68 -7.91
N THR A 106 -13.83 12.17 -7.27
CA THR A 106 -12.89 13.08 -7.91
C THR A 106 -12.16 12.42 -9.05
N PHE A 107 -11.75 11.16 -8.88
CA PHE A 107 -11.06 10.41 -9.92
C PHE A 107 -11.97 10.22 -11.16
N GLU A 108 -13.23 9.90 -10.95
CA GLU A 108 -14.23 9.81 -12.04
C GLU A 108 -14.34 11.12 -12.80
N THR A 109 -14.36 12.24 -12.10
CA THR A 109 -14.38 13.59 -12.69
C THR A 109 -13.14 13.84 -13.53
N LEU A 110 -11.95 13.45 -13.03
CA LEU A 110 -10.70 13.62 -13.75
C LEU A 110 -10.66 12.81 -15.04
N ILE A 111 -11.24 11.61 -15.04
CA ILE A 111 -11.37 10.80 -16.25
C ILE A 111 -12.28 11.52 -17.26
N ALA A 112 -13.42 12.01 -16.82
CA ALA A 112 -14.39 12.70 -17.67
C ALA A 112 -13.82 13.97 -18.29
N GLN A 113 -12.94 14.67 -17.57
CA GLN A 113 -12.30 15.90 -18.02
C GLN A 113 -11.06 15.66 -18.89
N GLY A 114 -10.63 14.40 -19.04
CA GLY A 114 -9.44 14.07 -19.81
C GLY A 114 -8.12 14.30 -19.06
N ALA A 115 -8.17 14.61 -17.76
CA ALA A 115 -6.96 14.76 -16.93
C ALA A 115 -6.32 13.40 -16.64
N VAL A 116 -7.12 12.36 -16.49
CA VAL A 116 -6.66 10.97 -16.42
C VAL A 116 -6.94 10.33 -17.77
N GLN A 117 -5.87 9.84 -18.41
CA GLN A 117 -5.91 9.28 -19.75
C GLN A 117 -5.51 7.80 -19.70
N ASP A 118 -5.56 7.13 -20.85
CA ASP A 118 -5.23 5.71 -20.97
C ASP A 118 -3.81 5.38 -20.46
N ASP A 119 -2.87 6.29 -20.65
CA ASP A 119 -1.47 6.11 -20.25
C ASP A 119 -1.12 6.68 -18.87
N THR A 120 -2.08 7.28 -18.17
CA THR A 120 -1.86 7.78 -16.81
C THR A 120 -1.51 6.62 -15.90
N ILE A 121 -0.41 6.74 -15.15
CA ILE A 121 0.03 5.68 -14.23
C ILE A 121 -0.86 5.67 -12.99
N VAL A 122 -1.37 4.50 -12.65
CA VAL A 122 -2.14 4.24 -11.43
C VAL A 122 -1.46 3.11 -10.65
N PHE A 123 -1.86 2.92 -9.41
CA PHE A 123 -1.24 1.95 -8.51
C PHE A 123 -2.18 0.79 -8.24
N ASN A 124 -1.78 -0.41 -8.66
CA ASN A 124 -2.53 -1.64 -8.42
C ASN A 124 -2.13 -2.24 -7.07
N ASN A 125 -2.76 -1.78 -6.00
CA ASN A 125 -2.45 -2.23 -4.64
C ASN A 125 -2.93 -3.66 -4.35
N LEU A 126 -3.48 -4.36 -5.33
CA LEU A 126 -3.91 -5.75 -5.22
C LEU A 126 -2.76 -6.73 -5.47
N VAL A 127 -1.61 -6.26 -5.96
CA VAL A 127 -0.43 -7.13 -6.11
C VAL A 127 -0.01 -7.65 -4.73
N ASP A 128 0.39 -8.92 -4.67
CA ASP A 128 0.65 -9.61 -3.41
C ASP A 128 1.95 -10.41 -3.38
N ASN A 129 2.82 -10.20 -4.36
CA ASN A 129 4.11 -10.87 -4.46
C ASN A 129 5.15 -9.93 -5.07
N ARG A 130 6.43 -10.25 -4.91
CA ARG A 130 7.52 -9.36 -5.34
C ARG A 130 7.57 -9.16 -6.86
N PRO A 131 7.47 -10.20 -7.71
CA PRO A 131 7.48 -9.97 -9.16
C PRO A 131 6.35 -9.04 -9.62
N ASP A 132 5.14 -9.20 -9.10
CA ASP A 132 4.01 -8.35 -9.46
C ASP A 132 4.19 -6.92 -8.91
N LEU A 133 4.76 -6.76 -7.73
CA LEU A 133 5.09 -5.45 -7.19
C LEU A 133 6.04 -4.71 -8.14
N ASN A 134 7.02 -5.41 -8.68
CA ASN A 134 8.01 -4.81 -9.58
C ASN A 134 7.43 -4.50 -10.98
N GLU A 135 6.50 -5.31 -11.47
CA GLU A 135 6.05 -5.25 -12.86
C GLU A 135 4.61 -4.77 -13.06
N LYS A 136 3.74 -4.97 -12.07
CA LYS A 136 2.30 -4.75 -12.22
C LYS A 136 1.68 -3.79 -11.20
N TRP A 137 2.48 -3.20 -10.33
CA TRP A 137 1.98 -2.26 -9.33
C TRP A 137 1.71 -0.88 -9.96
N GLU A 138 2.73 -0.30 -10.59
CA GLU A 138 2.58 0.96 -11.33
C GLU A 138 2.28 0.60 -12.78
N VAL A 139 1.05 0.86 -13.21
CA VAL A 139 0.58 0.46 -14.54
C VAL A 139 -0.22 1.57 -15.19
N PRO A 140 -0.23 1.66 -16.54
CA PRO A 140 -1.12 2.59 -17.22
C PRO A 140 -2.58 2.32 -16.89
N PHE A 141 -3.36 3.38 -16.76
CA PHE A 141 -4.79 3.28 -16.45
C PHE A 141 -5.52 2.25 -17.33
N LYS A 142 -5.28 2.29 -18.63
CA LYS A 142 -5.89 1.37 -19.60
C LYS A 142 -5.68 -0.11 -19.26
N GLN A 143 -4.52 -0.44 -18.67
CA GLN A 143 -4.16 -1.83 -18.35
C GLN A 143 -4.52 -2.21 -16.91
N SER A 144 -5.09 -1.30 -16.14
CA SER A 144 -5.37 -1.50 -14.73
C SER A 144 -6.79 -2.00 -14.49
N TRP A 145 -7.04 -2.52 -13.27
CA TRP A 145 -8.39 -2.82 -12.84
C TRP A 145 -9.25 -1.55 -12.74
N HIS A 146 -8.63 -0.39 -12.55
CA HIS A 146 -9.34 0.90 -12.50
C HIS A 146 -10.13 1.16 -13.80
N ALA A 147 -9.55 0.82 -14.94
CA ALA A 147 -10.21 0.99 -16.23
C ALA A 147 -11.50 0.18 -16.35
N LYS A 148 -11.53 -1.00 -15.70
CA LYS A 148 -12.71 -1.87 -15.71
C LYS A 148 -13.82 -1.32 -14.82
N VAL A 149 -13.47 -0.64 -13.75
CA VAL A 149 -14.42 -0.09 -12.78
C VAL A 149 -14.94 1.28 -13.20
N PHE A 150 -14.08 2.09 -13.81
CA PHE A 150 -14.38 3.49 -14.12
C PHE A 150 -14.64 3.76 -15.61
N SER A 151 -14.70 2.73 -16.43
CA SER A 151 -14.96 2.92 -17.86
C SER A 151 -16.46 3.13 -18.16
#